data_2035fe9d187c34bc08f89b8d7b87cdfb
#
_entry.id   2035fe9d187c34bc08f89b8d7b87cdfb
#
_cell.length_a   1.000
_cell.length_b   1.000
_cell.length_c   1.000
_cell.angle_alpha   90.00
_cell.angle_beta   90.00
_cell.angle_gamma   90.00
#
_symmetry.space_group_name_H-M   'P 1'
#
loop_
_entity.id
_entity.type
_entity.pdbx_description
1 polymer ?
#
loop_
_entity_poly.entity_id
_entity_poly.type
_entity_poly.pdbx_seq_one_letter_code
_entity_poly.pdbx_strand_id
1 'polypeptide(L)'
;HDHALPCEGSIAVDQHGRVVAHIGYEQAAGMEDFELGGYPVVADALHGFIRDDTLVLDRIYRVVTRPVEVEAGAMPAGAIMGARIIDDKFARELSSRTGAAVAFYTRGQRVAAGAPEDFDKALLDQIVSDLGNVDSDADYNAKGRSGIRTLGGMGLGVQYTRLPGEAWELGAGYAVGRLPARVNGPLGFFKQADDKDKRGVPVPLVAGIVVGAMLLGLLFSIFEHSRPLAIFRGEATRLAKGEVDQLAPSKFRGAYRKIASDLNDGIDKVAAKGGVPRRAADLTQVLGDLPAEPQMSAFSFPGDAMP
;
A
#
# COMPACT_ATOMS: atom_id res chain seq x y z
N HIS A 1 18.21 -16.88 16.34
CA HIS A 1 18.82 -15.91 17.27
C HIS A 1 17.74 -15.55 18.29
N ASP A 2 17.81 -16.20 19.45
CA ASP A 2 17.03 -15.87 20.63
C ASP A 2 17.47 -14.49 21.12
N HIS A 3 16.74 -13.46 20.70
CA HIS A 3 16.79 -12.19 21.38
C HIS A 3 15.99 -12.32 22.68
N ALA A 4 16.57 -12.90 23.69
CA ALA A 4 16.08 -12.76 25.05
C ALA A 4 16.03 -11.26 25.34
N LEU A 5 14.82 -10.70 25.45
CA LEU A 5 14.65 -9.32 25.87
C LEU A 5 15.27 -9.19 27.26
N PRO A 6 16.14 -8.20 27.51
CA PRO A 6 16.75 -8.04 28.82
C PRO A 6 15.64 -7.84 29.85
N CYS A 7 15.51 -8.79 30.76
CA CYS A 7 14.65 -8.67 31.93
C CYS A 7 15.38 -7.80 32.94
N GLU A 8 14.79 -6.69 33.36
CA GLU A 8 15.39 -5.79 34.34
C GLU A 8 15.14 -6.26 35.77
N GLY A 9 14.13 -7.15 35.94
CA GLY A 9 13.83 -7.80 37.20
C GLY A 9 13.07 -9.10 37.00
N SER A 10 13.25 -10.03 37.88
CA SER A 10 12.48 -11.27 37.96
C SER A 10 12.07 -11.55 39.40
N ILE A 11 10.82 -12.03 39.55
CA ILE A 11 10.30 -12.45 40.84
C ILE A 11 9.82 -13.89 40.70
N ALA A 12 10.22 -14.74 41.63
CA ALA A 12 9.70 -16.08 41.74
C ALA A 12 8.74 -16.18 42.92
N VAL A 13 7.60 -16.83 42.70
CA VAL A 13 6.61 -17.11 43.76
C VAL A 13 6.38 -18.60 43.90
N ASP A 14 6.00 -19.01 45.10
CA ASP A 14 5.62 -20.40 45.40
C ASP A 14 4.18 -20.69 44.88
N GLN A 15 3.69 -21.89 45.14
CA GLN A 15 2.33 -22.34 44.75
C GLN A 15 1.22 -21.54 45.40
N HIS A 16 1.51 -20.79 46.47
CA HIS A 16 0.54 -19.92 47.18
C HIS A 16 0.66 -18.45 46.71
N GLY A 17 1.55 -18.13 45.73
CA GLY A 17 1.77 -16.78 45.27
C GLY A 17 2.68 -15.94 46.15
N ARG A 18 3.39 -16.53 47.12
CA ARG A 18 4.36 -15.82 47.97
C ARG A 18 5.72 -15.72 47.30
N VAL A 19 6.31 -14.53 47.38
CA VAL A 19 7.64 -14.27 46.81
C VAL A 19 8.70 -15.08 47.56
N VAL A 20 9.39 -15.96 46.85
CA VAL A 20 10.48 -16.78 47.36
C VAL A 20 11.86 -16.29 46.93
N ALA A 21 11.94 -15.55 45.83
CA ALA A 21 13.17 -14.93 45.36
C ALA A 21 12.88 -13.78 44.42
N HIS A 22 13.76 -12.79 44.36
CA HIS A 22 13.73 -11.71 43.41
C HIS A 22 15.11 -11.30 42.95
N ILE A 23 15.21 -10.78 41.72
CA ILE A 23 16.47 -10.30 41.13
C ILE A 23 16.16 -9.00 40.36
N GLY A 24 17.06 -8.03 40.50
CA GLY A 24 17.11 -6.85 39.63
C GLY A 24 16.14 -5.70 39.95
N TYR A 25 15.15 -5.87 40.83
CA TYR A 25 14.24 -4.83 41.24
C TYR A 25 14.67 -4.32 42.64
N GLU A 26 15.42 -3.23 42.66
CA GLU A 26 15.99 -2.69 43.93
C GLU A 26 14.91 -2.33 44.96
N GLN A 27 13.71 -1.92 44.51
CA GLN A 27 12.58 -1.59 45.36
C GLN A 27 11.86 -2.84 45.93
N ALA A 28 12.20 -4.04 45.41
CA ALA A 28 11.69 -5.30 45.93
C ALA A 28 12.45 -5.80 47.17
N ALA A 29 13.45 -5.05 47.67
CA ALA A 29 14.11 -5.37 48.94
C ALA A 29 13.07 -5.37 50.07
N GLY A 30 12.85 -6.53 50.69
CA GLY A 30 11.83 -6.74 51.70
C GLY A 30 10.51 -7.30 51.19
N MET A 31 10.43 -7.69 49.91
CA MET A 31 9.22 -8.41 49.37
C MET A 31 9.24 -9.92 49.65
N GLU A 32 10.24 -10.41 50.35
CA GLU A 32 10.24 -11.80 50.77
C GLU A 32 8.95 -12.10 51.60
N ASP A 33 8.29 -13.23 51.32
CA ASP A 33 6.99 -13.59 51.84
C ASP A 33 5.80 -12.69 51.47
N PHE A 34 6.00 -11.71 50.61
CA PHE A 34 4.91 -10.88 50.12
C PHE A 34 3.98 -11.71 49.19
N GLU A 35 2.66 -11.57 49.36
CA GLU A 35 1.70 -12.33 48.58
C GLU A 35 1.35 -11.59 47.28
N LEU A 36 1.70 -12.17 46.14
CA LEU A 36 1.36 -11.68 44.83
C LEU A 36 0.28 -12.52 44.14
N GLY A 37 -0.20 -13.57 44.78
CA GLY A 37 -1.23 -14.48 44.23
C GLY A 37 -2.56 -13.83 43.89
N GLY A 38 -2.84 -12.65 44.46
CA GLY A 38 -4.01 -11.85 44.12
C GLY A 38 -3.92 -11.08 42.79
N TYR A 39 -2.72 -10.94 42.22
CA TYR A 39 -2.55 -10.30 40.91
C TYR A 39 -2.93 -11.28 39.80
N PRO A 40 -3.81 -10.90 38.84
CA PRO A 40 -4.26 -11.81 37.77
C PRO A 40 -3.12 -12.43 36.98
N VAL A 41 -2.03 -11.69 36.77
CA VAL A 41 -0.84 -12.17 36.05
C VAL A 41 -0.14 -13.32 36.77
N VAL A 42 -0.13 -13.32 38.10
CA VAL A 42 0.44 -14.39 38.91
C VAL A 42 -0.59 -15.52 39.11
N ALA A 43 -1.83 -15.19 39.41
CA ALA A 43 -2.89 -16.16 39.55
C ALA A 43 -3.04 -17.06 38.31
N ASP A 44 -3.07 -16.48 37.12
CA ASP A 44 -3.16 -17.25 35.89
C ASP A 44 -1.97 -18.20 35.71
N ALA A 45 -0.75 -17.76 36.04
CA ALA A 45 0.42 -18.61 35.96
C ALA A 45 0.39 -19.78 36.99
N LEU A 46 -0.11 -19.54 38.18
CA LEU A 46 -0.30 -20.62 39.17
C LEU A 46 -1.36 -21.64 38.73
N HIS A 47 -2.23 -21.29 37.78
CA HIS A 47 -3.18 -22.20 37.13
C HIS A 47 -2.65 -22.79 35.81
N GLY A 48 -1.36 -22.59 35.48
CA GLY A 48 -0.71 -23.17 34.32
C GLY A 48 -0.77 -22.30 33.05
N PHE A 49 -1.26 -21.06 33.11
CA PHE A 49 -1.36 -20.19 31.95
C PHE A 49 -0.19 -19.20 31.89
N ILE A 50 0.34 -19.01 30.69
CA ILE A 50 1.32 -17.94 30.42
C ILE A 50 0.56 -16.65 30.19
N ARG A 51 0.89 -15.58 30.91
CA ARG A 51 0.29 -14.28 30.72
C ARG A 51 1.34 -13.20 30.49
N ASP A 52 1.09 -12.38 29.45
CA ASP A 52 1.83 -11.15 29.16
C ASP A 52 0.88 -10.00 29.53
N ASP A 53 1.30 -9.11 30.42
CA ASP A 53 0.46 -8.05 30.96
C ASP A 53 1.28 -6.79 31.25
N THR A 54 0.59 -5.74 31.70
CA THR A 54 1.22 -4.48 32.07
C THR A 54 0.80 -4.11 33.50
N LEU A 55 1.79 -3.82 34.32
CA LEU A 55 1.56 -3.32 35.70
C LEU A 55 1.96 -1.86 35.80
N VAL A 56 1.19 -1.09 36.53
CA VAL A 56 1.49 0.29 36.88
C VAL A 56 1.69 0.39 38.38
N LEU A 57 2.93 0.60 38.77
CA LEU A 57 3.34 0.87 40.17
C LEU A 57 3.84 2.29 40.27
N ASP A 58 5.11 2.49 40.59
CA ASP A 58 5.82 3.76 40.48
C ASP A 58 6.08 4.16 39.01
N ARG A 59 6.17 3.15 38.14
CA ARG A 59 6.35 3.25 36.68
C ARG A 59 5.45 2.24 35.99
N ILE A 60 5.52 2.21 34.65
CA ILE A 60 4.86 1.20 33.84
C ILE A 60 5.84 0.06 33.59
N TYR A 61 5.41 -1.16 33.92
CA TYR A 61 6.19 -2.40 33.71
C TYR A 61 5.43 -3.30 32.75
N ARG A 62 6.12 -3.80 31.76
CA ARG A 62 5.66 -4.97 30.99
C ARG A 62 6.12 -6.21 31.74
N VAL A 63 5.18 -7.09 32.05
CA VAL A 63 5.44 -8.31 32.80
C VAL A 63 5.01 -9.53 32.01
N VAL A 64 5.79 -10.59 32.13
CA VAL A 64 5.46 -11.91 31.59
C VAL A 64 5.61 -12.92 32.71
N THR A 65 4.54 -13.65 32.99
CA THR A 65 4.57 -14.68 34.02
C THR A 65 4.38 -16.05 33.40
N ARG A 66 5.20 -17.00 33.86
CA ARG A 66 5.17 -18.40 33.42
C ARG A 66 5.07 -19.33 34.61
N PRO A 67 4.27 -20.40 34.49
CA PRO A 67 4.23 -21.46 35.49
C PRO A 67 5.58 -22.17 35.60
N VAL A 68 5.91 -22.60 36.79
CA VAL A 68 7.03 -23.52 37.07
C VAL A 68 6.46 -24.89 37.36
N GLU A 69 6.60 -25.82 36.44
CA GLU A 69 6.13 -27.19 36.54
C GLU A 69 7.31 -28.10 36.86
N VAL A 70 7.15 -29.01 37.79
CA VAL A 70 8.18 -30.04 38.11
C VAL A 70 8.15 -31.12 37.01
N GLU A 71 6.97 -31.47 36.55
CA GLU A 71 6.73 -32.39 35.45
C GLU A 71 5.74 -31.73 34.46
N ALA A 72 5.90 -31.97 33.18
CA ALA A 72 5.04 -31.38 32.17
C ALA A 72 3.58 -31.77 32.38
N GLY A 73 2.68 -30.76 32.51
CA GLY A 73 1.25 -30.93 32.76
C GLY A 73 0.88 -31.20 34.23
N ALA A 74 1.83 -31.14 35.16
CA ALA A 74 1.52 -31.16 36.58
C ALA A 74 1.03 -29.79 37.06
N MET A 75 0.39 -29.76 38.24
CA MET A 75 0.09 -28.49 38.86
C MET A 75 1.35 -27.69 39.11
N PRO A 76 1.38 -26.38 38.77
CA PRO A 76 2.56 -25.56 38.96
C PRO A 76 3.02 -25.54 40.44
N ALA A 77 4.28 -25.72 40.67
CA ALA A 77 4.94 -25.56 41.96
C ALA A 77 5.11 -24.10 42.37
N GLY A 78 4.93 -23.21 41.39
CA GLY A 78 5.04 -21.76 41.54
C GLY A 78 5.02 -21.08 40.19
N ALA A 79 5.41 -19.81 40.17
CA ALA A 79 5.51 -19.03 38.92
C ALA A 79 6.75 -18.14 38.93
N ILE A 80 7.26 -17.84 37.73
CA ILE A 80 8.30 -16.84 37.53
C ILE A 80 7.75 -15.69 36.70
N MET A 81 7.84 -14.49 37.25
CA MET A 81 7.46 -13.24 36.59
C MET A 81 8.74 -12.50 36.18
N GLY A 82 8.87 -12.23 34.90
CA GLY A 82 9.89 -11.33 34.35
C GLY A 82 9.29 -9.97 34.11
N ALA A 83 9.99 -8.89 34.50
CA ALA A 83 9.55 -7.52 34.34
C ALA A 83 10.56 -6.69 33.54
N ARG A 84 10.03 -5.81 32.70
CA ARG A 84 10.79 -4.78 31.99
C ARG A 84 10.14 -3.42 32.18
N ILE A 85 10.91 -2.42 32.54
CA ILE A 85 10.42 -1.03 32.65
C ILE A 85 10.12 -0.49 31.25
N ILE A 86 9.00 0.20 31.13
CA ILE A 86 8.68 1.02 29.97
C ILE A 86 9.21 2.44 30.23
N ASP A 87 10.44 2.67 29.82
CA ASP A 87 11.15 3.94 29.94
C ASP A 87 11.41 4.57 28.56
N ASP A 88 12.09 5.73 28.53
CA ASP A 88 12.47 6.39 27.28
C ASP A 88 13.39 5.57 26.39
N LYS A 89 14.19 4.67 26.97
CA LYS A 89 15.06 3.78 26.20
C LYS A 89 14.22 2.76 25.45
N PHE A 90 13.25 2.15 26.14
CA PHE A 90 12.29 1.24 25.52
C PHE A 90 11.46 1.96 24.42
N ALA A 91 10.96 3.15 24.71
CA ALA A 91 10.18 3.92 23.75
C ALA A 91 11.02 4.29 22.51
N ARG A 92 12.30 4.68 22.66
CA ARG A 92 13.22 4.92 21.54
C ARG A 92 13.52 3.68 20.73
N GLU A 93 13.72 2.54 21.38
CA GLU A 93 13.90 1.27 20.67
C GLU A 93 12.68 0.92 19.82
N LEU A 94 11.48 1.10 20.38
CA LEU A 94 10.23 0.87 19.64
C LEU A 94 10.07 1.85 18.47
N SER A 95 10.38 3.12 18.70
CA SER A 95 10.37 4.16 17.67
C SER A 95 11.34 3.86 16.53
N SER A 96 12.56 3.44 16.83
CA SER A 96 13.56 3.10 15.81
C SER A 96 13.16 1.89 14.94
N ARG A 97 12.41 0.95 15.51
CA ARG A 97 11.89 -0.21 14.79
C ARG A 97 10.69 0.08 13.91
N THR A 98 9.85 1.03 14.33
CA THR A 98 8.57 1.33 13.68
C THR A 98 8.59 2.57 12.79
N GLY A 99 9.61 3.43 12.96
CA GLY A 99 9.67 4.74 12.31
C GLY A 99 8.57 5.71 12.76
N ALA A 100 7.94 5.45 13.91
CA ALA A 100 6.87 6.26 14.48
C ALA A 100 7.27 6.84 15.82
N ALA A 101 6.73 8.00 16.18
CA ALA A 101 6.82 8.52 17.53
C ALA A 101 5.91 7.72 18.46
N VAL A 102 6.41 7.37 19.64
CA VAL A 102 5.67 6.61 20.65
C VAL A 102 5.74 7.36 21.97
N ALA A 103 4.60 7.53 22.63
CA ALA A 103 4.51 8.11 23.95
C ALA A 103 3.69 7.19 24.86
N PHE A 104 4.24 6.80 26.00
CA PHE A 104 3.53 6.07 27.05
C PHE A 104 3.05 7.04 28.11
N TYR A 105 1.85 6.84 28.59
CA TYR A 105 1.22 7.72 29.57
C TYR A 105 0.43 6.93 30.62
N THR A 106 0.29 7.51 31.77
CA THR A 106 -0.63 7.06 32.83
C THR A 106 -1.20 8.29 33.55
N ARG A 107 -2.47 8.22 33.93
CA ARG A 107 -3.17 9.31 34.62
C ARG A 107 -3.03 10.67 33.91
N GLY A 108 -3.05 10.68 32.57
CA GLY A 108 -2.92 11.90 31.78
C GLY A 108 -1.50 12.50 31.72
N GLN A 109 -0.47 11.81 32.26
CA GLN A 109 0.92 12.27 32.24
C GLN A 109 1.79 11.35 31.41
N ARG A 110 2.73 11.92 30.67
CA ARG A 110 3.73 11.16 29.91
C ARG A 110 4.74 10.51 30.88
N VAL A 111 4.92 9.22 30.73
CA VAL A 111 5.90 8.44 31.51
C VAL A 111 7.15 8.17 30.71
N ALA A 112 7.00 7.86 29.42
CA ALA A 112 8.11 7.57 28.53
C ALA A 112 7.76 7.98 27.09
N ALA A 113 8.78 8.39 26.32
CA ALA A 113 8.60 8.71 24.91
C ALA A 113 9.84 8.43 24.08
N GLY A 114 9.60 8.05 22.81
CA GLY A 114 10.63 7.91 21.79
C GLY A 114 10.12 8.41 20.45
N ALA A 115 11.00 9.02 19.67
CA ALA A 115 10.67 9.50 18.34
C ALA A 115 11.86 9.28 17.40
N PRO A 116 11.62 9.20 16.07
CA PRO A 116 12.68 9.24 15.07
C PRO A 116 13.55 10.51 15.20
N GLU A 117 14.78 10.45 14.70
CA GLU A 117 15.73 11.57 14.83
C GLU A 117 15.24 12.86 14.14
N ASP A 118 14.50 12.72 13.07
CA ASP A 118 13.91 13.81 12.29
C ASP A 118 12.55 14.30 12.82
N PHE A 119 12.07 13.72 13.92
CA PHE A 119 10.79 14.07 14.52
C PHE A 119 10.92 15.24 15.48
N ASP A 120 10.12 16.28 15.27
CA ASP A 120 10.11 17.44 16.18
C ASP A 120 9.56 17.06 17.56
N LYS A 121 10.37 17.28 18.60
CA LYS A 121 9.99 16.97 20.00
C LYS A 121 8.77 17.76 20.48
N ALA A 122 8.53 18.95 19.93
CA ALA A 122 7.35 19.73 20.26
C ALA A 122 6.04 19.01 19.88
N LEU A 123 6.08 18.13 18.88
CA LEU A 123 4.93 17.31 18.50
C LEU A 123 4.62 16.23 19.54
N LEU A 124 5.61 15.73 20.29
CA LEU A 124 5.38 14.83 21.42
C LEU A 124 4.57 15.50 22.53
N ASP A 125 4.83 16.78 22.79
CA ASP A 125 4.08 17.54 23.78
C ASP A 125 2.63 17.79 23.33
N GLN A 126 2.39 17.94 22.03
CA GLN A 126 1.04 18.02 21.48
C GLN A 126 0.28 16.70 21.65
N ILE A 127 0.95 15.55 21.45
CA ILE A 127 0.35 14.22 21.69
C ILE A 127 -0.13 14.10 23.13
N VAL A 128 0.68 14.56 24.09
CA VAL A 128 0.33 14.48 25.51
C VAL A 128 -0.78 15.46 25.87
N SER A 129 -0.76 16.67 25.32
CA SER A 129 -1.79 17.68 25.58
C SER A 129 -3.18 17.29 25.05
N ASP A 130 -3.25 16.43 24.02
CA ASP A 130 -4.51 15.94 23.45
C ASP A 130 -5.16 14.80 24.30
N LEU A 131 -4.47 14.25 25.30
CA LEU A 131 -4.99 13.16 26.13
C LEU A 131 -6.33 13.50 26.79
N GLY A 132 -6.51 14.73 27.26
CA GLY A 132 -7.78 15.18 27.83
C GLY A 132 -8.97 15.10 26.85
N ASN A 133 -8.71 15.21 25.56
CA ASN A 133 -9.74 15.07 24.52
C ASN A 133 -10.00 13.60 24.15
N VAL A 134 -9.06 12.70 24.43
CA VAL A 134 -9.17 11.27 24.14
C VAL A 134 -10.14 10.59 25.11
N ASP A 135 -10.21 11.03 26.36
CA ASP A 135 -11.13 10.48 27.36
C ASP A 135 -12.61 10.66 26.97
N SER A 136 -12.91 11.61 26.10
CA SER A 136 -14.24 11.82 25.52
C SER A 136 -14.52 11.02 24.26
N ASP A 137 -13.53 10.31 23.72
CA ASP A 137 -13.65 9.50 22.50
C ASP A 137 -14.42 8.20 22.79
N ALA A 138 -15.57 8.01 22.13
CA ALA A 138 -16.43 6.85 22.33
C ALA A 138 -15.74 5.53 21.96
N ASP A 139 -14.93 5.52 20.87
CA ASP A 139 -14.20 4.33 20.45
C ASP A 139 -13.08 3.97 21.43
N TYR A 140 -12.39 4.97 21.96
CA TYR A 140 -11.38 4.78 22.99
C TYR A 140 -11.97 4.17 24.25
N ASN A 141 -13.13 4.66 24.67
CA ASN A 141 -13.81 4.15 25.86
C ASN A 141 -14.38 2.74 25.66
N ALA A 142 -14.95 2.45 24.48
CA ALA A 142 -15.56 1.16 24.20
C ALA A 142 -14.56 0.07 23.81
N LYS A 143 -13.54 0.43 23.03
CA LYS A 143 -12.61 -0.53 22.40
C LYS A 143 -11.18 -0.44 22.95
N GLY A 144 -10.90 0.50 23.85
CA GLY A 144 -9.54 0.79 24.34
C GLY A 144 -8.60 1.39 23.29
N ARG A 145 -9.13 1.83 22.14
CA ARG A 145 -8.35 2.39 21.04
C ARG A 145 -9.12 3.50 20.33
N SER A 146 -8.52 4.67 20.21
CA SER A 146 -9.12 5.79 19.49
C SER A 146 -9.09 5.59 17.96
N GLY A 147 -9.91 6.34 17.24
CA GLY A 147 -9.67 6.61 15.84
C GLY A 147 -8.33 7.33 15.61
N ILE A 148 -7.92 7.46 14.34
CA ILE A 148 -6.74 8.27 14.00
C ILE A 148 -7.14 9.74 14.12
N ARG A 149 -6.46 10.47 15.01
CA ARG A 149 -6.66 11.90 15.23
C ARG A 149 -5.55 12.67 14.54
N THR A 150 -5.88 13.80 13.95
CA THR A 150 -4.89 14.66 13.30
C THR A 150 -4.55 15.83 14.22
N LEU A 151 -3.30 15.93 14.63
CA LEU A 151 -2.80 16.97 15.52
C LEU A 151 -1.90 17.95 14.78
N GLY A 152 -2.01 19.24 15.16
CA GLY A 152 -1.15 20.30 14.67
C GLY A 152 -1.29 20.63 13.18
N GLY A 153 -0.67 21.74 12.77
CA GLY A 153 -0.71 22.23 11.38
C GLY A 153 0.03 21.36 10.36
N MET A 154 0.90 20.45 10.82
CA MET A 154 1.64 19.52 9.94
C MET A 154 0.90 18.21 9.67
N GLY A 155 -0.28 18.02 10.27
CA GLY A 155 -1.12 16.85 10.03
C GLY A 155 -0.57 15.57 10.67
N LEU A 156 0.01 15.67 11.88
CA LEU A 156 0.45 14.50 12.64
C LEU A 156 -0.72 13.57 12.91
N GLY A 157 -0.71 12.39 12.32
CA GLY A 157 -1.69 11.34 12.62
C GLY A 157 -1.32 10.61 13.89
N VAL A 158 -2.21 10.62 14.91
CA VAL A 158 -1.98 9.97 16.21
C VAL A 158 -3.11 9.01 16.52
N GLN A 159 -2.77 7.86 17.04
CA GLN A 159 -3.72 6.89 17.59
C GLN A 159 -3.34 6.57 19.03
N TYR A 160 -4.33 6.59 19.91
CA TYR A 160 -4.19 6.28 21.32
C TYR A 160 -4.71 4.86 21.58
N THR A 161 -4.02 4.13 22.43
CA THR A 161 -4.41 2.76 22.81
C THR A 161 -4.16 2.58 24.29
N ARG A 162 -5.10 2.00 25.00
CA ARG A 162 -4.96 1.62 26.42
C ARG A 162 -4.04 0.42 26.53
N LEU A 163 -3.25 0.38 27.58
CA LEU A 163 -2.44 -0.80 27.90
C LEU A 163 -3.36 -1.91 28.47
N PRO A 164 -3.06 -3.18 28.19
CA PRO A 164 -3.85 -4.31 28.69
C PRO A 164 -3.72 -4.48 30.20
N GLY A 165 -4.60 -5.30 30.76
CA GLY A 165 -4.60 -5.69 32.16
C GLY A 165 -5.05 -4.58 33.12
N GLU A 166 -4.59 -4.63 34.37
CA GLU A 166 -4.93 -3.63 35.39
C GLU A 166 -4.44 -2.22 35.07
N ALA A 167 -3.43 -2.08 34.23
CA ALA A 167 -2.94 -0.79 33.77
C ALA A 167 -4.03 0.07 33.11
N TRP A 168 -5.00 -0.55 32.46
CA TRP A 168 -6.16 0.13 31.88
C TRP A 168 -6.97 0.90 32.94
N GLU A 169 -7.24 0.29 34.09
CA GLU A 169 -8.03 0.91 35.16
C GLU A 169 -7.35 2.16 35.73
N LEU A 170 -6.02 2.17 35.66
CA LEU A 170 -5.20 3.31 36.07
C LEU A 170 -5.01 4.34 34.96
N GLY A 171 -5.73 4.23 33.84
CA GLY A 171 -5.66 5.15 32.72
C GLY A 171 -4.31 5.09 31.99
N ALA A 172 -3.61 3.96 32.06
CA ALA A 172 -2.36 3.77 31.35
C ALA A 172 -2.57 3.41 29.89
N GLY A 173 -1.80 3.99 29.01
CA GLY A 173 -1.88 3.79 27.58
C GLY A 173 -0.62 4.21 26.85
N TYR A 174 -0.68 4.06 25.55
CA TYR A 174 0.35 4.58 24.65
C TYR A 174 -0.27 5.25 23.43
N ALA A 175 0.42 6.22 22.91
CA ALA A 175 0.07 6.89 21.67
C ALA A 175 1.13 6.61 20.61
N VAL A 176 0.72 6.36 19.40
CA VAL A 176 1.61 6.23 18.24
C VAL A 176 1.30 7.36 17.29
N GLY A 177 2.33 8.17 17.00
CA GLY A 177 2.23 9.31 16.11
C GLY A 177 3.09 9.13 14.86
N ARG A 178 2.54 9.48 13.70
CA ARG A 178 3.29 9.47 12.44
C ARG A 178 2.97 10.72 11.63
N LEU A 179 4.02 11.35 11.12
CA LEU A 179 3.84 12.43 10.16
C LEU A 179 3.47 11.82 8.80
N PRO A 180 2.50 12.42 8.08
CA PRO A 180 2.20 11.98 6.73
C PRO A 180 3.42 12.18 5.85
N ALA A 181 3.77 11.16 5.09
CA ALA A 181 4.82 11.24 4.10
C ALA A 181 4.43 12.27 3.03
N ARG A 182 5.10 13.43 3.01
CA ARG A 182 4.91 14.43 1.95
C ARG A 182 5.67 13.98 0.71
N VAL A 183 4.94 13.39 -0.22
CA VAL A 183 5.50 12.98 -1.51
C VAL A 183 5.54 14.20 -2.43
N ASN A 184 6.70 14.82 -2.54
CA ASN A 184 6.94 15.91 -3.47
C ASN A 184 7.30 15.35 -4.86
N GLY A 185 6.27 15.06 -5.67
CA GLY A 185 6.43 14.55 -7.03
C GLY A 185 6.57 13.03 -7.15
N PRO A 186 6.49 12.50 -8.37
CA PRO A 186 6.42 11.05 -8.62
C PRO A 186 7.67 10.27 -8.16
N LEU A 187 8.83 10.91 -8.09
CA LEU A 187 10.06 10.29 -7.60
C LEU A 187 10.23 10.40 -6.08
N GLY A 188 9.46 11.27 -5.42
CA GLY A 188 9.50 11.45 -3.96
C GLY A 188 9.09 10.17 -3.22
N PHE A 189 8.17 9.41 -3.80
CA PHE A 189 7.74 8.11 -3.25
C PHE A 189 8.92 7.14 -3.07
N PHE A 190 9.80 7.02 -4.08
CA PHE A 190 10.95 6.14 -4.01
C PHE A 190 12.02 6.61 -3.01
N LYS A 191 12.13 7.92 -2.77
CA LYS A 191 13.09 8.46 -1.79
C LYS A 191 12.66 8.19 -0.36
N GLN A 192 11.35 8.16 -0.10
CA GLN A 192 10.78 7.98 1.24
C GLN A 192 10.49 6.51 1.60
N ALA A 193 10.59 5.60 0.63
CA ALA A 193 10.43 4.18 0.88
C ALA A 193 11.57 3.64 1.75
N ASP A 194 11.25 2.87 2.76
CA ASP A 194 12.22 2.19 3.62
C ASP A 194 13.06 1.18 2.83
N ASP A 195 14.26 0.88 3.30
CA ASP A 195 15.14 -0.11 2.65
C ASP A 195 14.51 -1.51 2.58
N LYS A 196 13.60 -1.82 3.48
CA LYS A 196 12.82 -3.06 3.46
C LYS A 196 11.80 -3.06 2.33
N ASP A 197 11.10 -1.95 2.13
CA ASP A 197 10.14 -1.77 1.04
C ASP A 197 10.84 -1.74 -0.32
N LYS A 198 12.00 -1.08 -0.40
CA LYS A 198 12.84 -1.06 -1.61
C LYS A 198 13.32 -2.44 -2.03
N ARG A 199 13.63 -3.32 -1.06
CA ARG A 199 14.01 -4.71 -1.35
C ARG A 199 12.84 -5.58 -1.77
N GLY A 200 11.62 -5.27 -1.30
CA GLY A 200 10.39 -5.98 -1.66
C GLY A 200 9.88 -5.67 -3.07
N VAL A 201 10.28 -4.51 -3.64
CA VAL A 201 9.87 -4.11 -4.99
C VAL A 201 10.98 -4.44 -5.98
N PRO A 202 10.75 -5.29 -6.97
CA PRO A 202 11.73 -5.58 -8.02
C PRO A 202 11.85 -4.36 -8.97
N VAL A 203 12.53 -3.30 -8.50
CA VAL A 203 12.72 -2.03 -9.23
C VAL A 203 13.19 -2.25 -10.68
N PRO A 204 14.15 -3.16 -10.99
CA PRO A 204 14.56 -3.41 -12.37
C PRO A 204 13.44 -3.95 -13.25
N LEU A 205 12.57 -4.80 -12.69
CA LEU A 205 11.43 -5.37 -13.42
C LEU A 205 10.39 -4.30 -13.72
N VAL A 206 10.05 -3.47 -12.74
CA VAL A 206 9.10 -2.34 -12.93
C VAL A 206 9.64 -1.35 -13.94
N ALA A 207 10.92 -0.97 -13.86
CA ALA A 207 11.56 -0.10 -14.82
C ALA A 207 11.58 -0.72 -16.24
N GLY A 208 11.85 -2.01 -16.34
CA GLY A 208 11.81 -2.75 -17.61
C GLY A 208 10.42 -2.76 -18.24
N ILE A 209 9.37 -2.96 -17.45
CA ILE A 209 7.97 -2.90 -17.93
C ILE A 209 7.63 -1.49 -18.43
N VAL A 210 7.98 -0.44 -17.70
CA VAL A 210 7.71 0.96 -18.09
C VAL A 210 8.43 1.31 -19.39
N VAL A 211 9.73 1.00 -19.49
CA VAL A 211 10.52 1.23 -20.72
C VAL A 211 9.98 0.42 -21.89
N GLY A 212 9.63 -0.86 -21.65
CA GLY A 212 9.03 -1.73 -22.66
C GLY A 212 7.70 -1.19 -23.19
N ALA A 213 6.81 -0.74 -22.29
CA ALA A 213 5.54 -0.13 -22.65
C ALA A 213 5.74 1.18 -23.45
N MET A 214 6.70 1.99 -23.05
CA MET A 214 7.04 3.23 -23.78
C MET A 214 7.56 2.96 -25.19
N LEU A 215 8.45 1.98 -25.34
CA LEU A 215 8.96 1.55 -26.66
C LEU A 215 7.85 0.98 -27.55
N LEU A 216 6.99 0.14 -26.99
CA LEU A 216 5.82 -0.37 -27.70
C LEU A 216 4.89 0.76 -28.14
N GLY A 217 4.60 1.72 -27.27
CA GLY A 217 3.79 2.89 -27.59
C GLY A 217 4.38 3.70 -28.75
N LEU A 218 5.69 3.93 -28.74
CA LEU A 218 6.41 4.58 -29.84
C LEU A 218 6.32 3.79 -31.15
N LEU A 219 6.52 2.47 -31.10
CA LEU A 219 6.40 1.60 -32.26
C LEU A 219 4.99 1.64 -32.84
N PHE A 220 3.95 1.53 -32.01
CA PHE A 220 2.56 1.63 -32.44
C PHE A 220 2.28 3.00 -33.07
N SER A 221 2.76 4.09 -32.47
CA SER A 221 2.60 5.44 -33.01
C SER A 221 3.26 5.58 -34.40
N ILE A 222 4.46 5.02 -34.58
CA ILE A 222 5.15 5.01 -35.87
C ILE A 222 4.35 4.21 -36.90
N PHE A 223 3.88 3.03 -36.57
CA PHE A 223 3.07 2.18 -37.45
C PHE A 223 1.75 2.82 -37.83
N GLU A 224 1.07 3.46 -36.88
CA GLU A 224 -0.23 4.06 -37.09
C GLU A 224 -0.17 5.35 -37.91
N HIS A 225 0.89 6.15 -37.78
CA HIS A 225 0.97 7.47 -38.40
C HIS A 225 1.96 7.52 -39.56
N SER A 226 3.18 6.99 -39.39
CA SER A 226 4.25 7.19 -40.37
C SER A 226 4.06 6.36 -41.66
N ARG A 227 3.61 5.10 -41.53
CA ARG A 227 3.36 4.27 -42.72
C ARG A 227 2.20 4.76 -43.58
N PRO A 228 1.00 5.00 -43.02
CA PRO A 228 -0.11 5.53 -43.80
C PRO A 228 0.21 6.89 -44.42
N LEU A 229 0.94 7.76 -43.71
CA LEU A 229 1.36 9.07 -44.21
C LEU A 229 2.33 8.93 -45.39
N ALA A 230 3.29 8.00 -45.33
CA ALA A 230 4.25 7.74 -46.43
C ALA A 230 3.52 7.23 -47.68
N ILE A 231 2.54 6.32 -47.50
CA ILE A 231 1.70 5.84 -48.62
C ILE A 231 0.89 6.98 -49.21
N PHE A 232 0.27 7.80 -48.34
CA PHE A 232 -0.54 8.94 -48.76
C PHE A 232 0.30 9.96 -49.54
N ARG A 233 1.52 10.27 -49.05
CA ARG A 233 2.47 11.15 -49.74
C ARG A 233 2.84 10.62 -51.12
N GLY A 234 3.11 9.31 -51.24
CA GLY A 234 3.44 8.64 -52.49
C GLY A 234 2.29 8.76 -53.49
N GLU A 235 1.07 8.44 -53.13
CA GLU A 235 -0.10 8.55 -54.02
C GLU A 235 -0.43 10.00 -54.36
N ALA A 236 -0.30 10.92 -53.41
CA ALA A 236 -0.47 12.36 -53.68
C ALA A 236 0.60 12.89 -54.69
N THR A 237 1.83 12.40 -54.61
CA THR A 237 2.89 12.76 -55.59
C THR A 237 2.57 12.22 -56.99
N ARG A 238 2.03 11.00 -57.08
CA ARG A 238 1.58 10.42 -58.37
C ARG A 238 0.41 11.20 -58.97
N LEU A 239 -0.54 11.63 -58.13
CA LEU A 239 -1.61 12.50 -58.54
C LEU A 239 -1.08 13.85 -59.06
N ALA A 240 -0.14 14.46 -58.35
CA ALA A 240 0.45 15.75 -58.76
C ALA A 240 1.24 15.66 -60.06
N LYS A 241 1.81 14.49 -60.40
CA LYS A 241 2.48 14.23 -61.68
C LYS A 241 1.51 13.87 -62.83
N GLY A 242 0.22 13.72 -62.53
CA GLY A 242 -0.78 13.29 -63.51
C GLY A 242 -0.70 11.81 -63.90
N GLU A 243 -0.01 10.99 -63.07
CA GLU A 243 0.08 9.55 -63.28
C GLU A 243 -1.23 8.83 -62.90
N VAL A 244 -2.01 9.45 -62.04
CA VAL A 244 -3.33 8.99 -61.60
C VAL A 244 -4.27 10.20 -61.53
N ASP A 245 -5.55 10.00 -61.87
CA ASP A 245 -6.53 11.08 -61.85
C ASP A 245 -7.24 11.23 -60.50
N GLN A 246 -7.13 10.19 -59.62
CA GLN A 246 -7.73 10.16 -58.28
C GLN A 246 -6.85 9.34 -57.34
N LEU A 247 -6.97 9.61 -56.04
CA LEU A 247 -6.37 8.77 -54.98
C LEU A 247 -7.23 7.50 -54.80
N ALA A 248 -6.61 6.34 -54.58
CA ALA A 248 -7.31 5.10 -54.31
C ALA A 248 -7.61 4.98 -52.82
N PRO A 249 -8.86 5.25 -52.33
CA PRO A 249 -9.19 5.19 -50.90
C PRO A 249 -9.00 3.80 -50.26
N SER A 250 -9.08 2.73 -51.08
CA SER A 250 -8.86 1.35 -50.65
C SER A 250 -7.45 1.06 -50.15
N LYS A 251 -6.45 1.83 -50.59
CA LYS A 251 -5.05 1.71 -50.16
C LYS A 251 -4.81 2.30 -48.78
N PHE A 252 -5.78 3.04 -48.22
CA PHE A 252 -5.64 3.74 -46.97
C PHE A 252 -6.51 3.14 -45.87
N ARG A 253 -6.07 3.30 -44.62
CA ARG A 253 -6.83 2.89 -43.42
C ARG A 253 -7.20 4.07 -42.56
N GLY A 254 -8.27 3.93 -41.75
CA GLY A 254 -8.70 4.93 -40.76
C GLY A 254 -8.98 6.30 -41.39
N ALA A 255 -8.48 7.35 -40.77
CA ALA A 255 -8.72 8.75 -41.17
C ALA A 255 -8.18 9.06 -42.59
N TYR A 256 -7.10 8.43 -43.00
CA TYR A 256 -6.52 8.67 -44.34
C TYR A 256 -7.41 8.20 -45.49
N ARG A 257 -8.23 7.16 -45.28
CA ARG A 257 -9.24 6.73 -46.27
C ARG A 257 -10.28 7.82 -46.48
N LYS A 258 -10.75 8.44 -45.41
CA LYS A 258 -11.73 9.53 -45.50
C LYS A 258 -11.12 10.75 -46.17
N ILE A 259 -9.89 11.14 -45.82
CA ILE A 259 -9.16 12.26 -46.45
C ILE A 259 -9.00 12.02 -47.95
N ALA A 260 -8.64 10.80 -48.37
CA ALA A 260 -8.50 10.47 -49.80
C ALA A 260 -9.84 10.58 -50.53
N SER A 261 -10.96 10.15 -49.93
CA SER A 261 -12.29 10.31 -50.50
C SER A 261 -12.67 11.77 -50.63
N ASP A 262 -12.50 12.54 -49.54
CA ASP A 262 -12.85 13.98 -49.53
C ASP A 262 -12.00 14.78 -50.56
N LEU A 263 -10.76 14.42 -50.75
CA LEU A 263 -9.90 15.01 -51.79
C LEU A 263 -10.38 14.66 -53.21
N ASN A 264 -10.76 13.42 -53.47
CA ASN A 264 -11.34 13.01 -54.74
C ASN A 264 -12.61 13.78 -55.05
N ASP A 265 -13.50 13.92 -54.08
CA ASP A 265 -14.72 14.74 -54.22
C ASP A 265 -14.42 16.21 -54.52
N GLY A 266 -13.33 16.73 -53.92
CA GLY A 266 -12.82 18.06 -54.17
C GLY A 266 -12.33 18.20 -55.61
N ILE A 267 -11.50 17.25 -56.07
CA ILE A 267 -10.99 17.22 -57.47
C ILE A 267 -12.13 17.16 -58.46
N ASP A 268 -13.15 16.32 -58.17
CA ASP A 268 -14.31 16.17 -59.01
C ASP A 268 -15.09 17.47 -59.18
N LYS A 269 -15.28 18.16 -58.04
CA LYS A 269 -15.98 19.46 -58.07
C LYS A 269 -15.21 20.52 -58.83
N VAL A 270 -13.89 20.52 -58.76
CA VAL A 270 -13.04 21.45 -59.51
C VAL A 270 -13.08 21.12 -60.99
N ALA A 271 -12.93 19.85 -61.38
CA ALA A 271 -13.01 19.39 -62.77
C ALA A 271 -14.40 19.75 -63.40
N ALA A 272 -15.48 19.55 -62.67
CA ALA A 272 -16.83 19.91 -63.15
C ALA A 272 -17.02 21.43 -63.40
N LYS A 273 -16.37 22.27 -62.56
CA LYS A 273 -16.39 23.73 -62.75
C LYS A 273 -15.49 24.23 -63.89
N GLY A 274 -14.39 23.51 -64.14
CA GLY A 274 -13.39 23.88 -65.17
C GLY A 274 -13.75 23.43 -66.57
N GLY A 275 -14.85 22.69 -66.79
CA GLY A 275 -15.29 22.25 -68.12
C GLY A 275 -14.39 21.22 -68.80
N VAL A 276 -13.49 20.59 -68.06
CA VAL A 276 -12.53 19.60 -68.56
C VAL A 276 -13.22 18.22 -68.61
N PRO A 277 -13.25 17.53 -69.78
CA PRO A 277 -13.83 16.22 -69.90
C PRO A 277 -13.04 15.22 -69.01
N ARG A 278 -13.77 14.52 -68.15
CA ARG A 278 -13.23 13.53 -67.25
C ARG A 278 -12.78 12.28 -68.00
N ARG A 279 -11.57 11.79 -67.70
CA ARG A 279 -11.17 10.43 -68.06
C ARG A 279 -12.01 9.45 -67.26
N ALA A 280 -12.61 8.44 -67.87
CA ALA A 280 -13.39 7.43 -67.17
C ALA A 280 -12.52 6.82 -66.08
N ALA A 281 -13.04 6.82 -64.83
CA ALA A 281 -12.34 6.24 -63.70
C ALA A 281 -12.10 4.75 -64.00
N ASP A 282 -10.87 4.33 -63.90
CA ASP A 282 -10.53 2.88 -63.96
C ASP A 282 -11.07 2.22 -62.70
N LEU A 283 -12.22 1.56 -62.83
CA LEU A 283 -12.91 0.89 -61.73
C LEU A 283 -12.04 -0.17 -61.04
N THR A 284 -11.09 -0.78 -61.77
CA THR A 284 -10.14 -1.76 -61.19
C THR A 284 -9.16 -1.10 -60.23
N GLN A 285 -8.78 0.16 -60.45
CA GLN A 285 -7.91 0.92 -59.51
C GLN A 285 -8.67 1.40 -58.26
N VAL A 286 -9.95 1.64 -58.37
CA VAL A 286 -10.77 2.17 -57.25
C VAL A 286 -11.35 1.04 -56.39
N LEU A 287 -11.76 -0.05 -56.99
CA LEU A 287 -12.43 -1.17 -56.31
C LEU A 287 -11.53 -2.37 -55.99
N GLY A 288 -10.29 -2.38 -56.51
CA GLY A 288 -9.43 -3.57 -56.55
C GLY A 288 -9.91 -4.59 -57.58
N ASP A 289 -9.22 -5.73 -57.68
CA ASP A 289 -9.63 -6.80 -58.56
C ASP A 289 -11.05 -7.24 -58.19
N LEU A 290 -11.98 -7.01 -59.12
CA LEU A 290 -13.35 -7.49 -58.96
C LEU A 290 -13.28 -9.01 -58.88
N PRO A 291 -14.03 -9.67 -57.94
CA PRO A 291 -14.17 -11.11 -57.96
C PRO A 291 -14.72 -11.51 -59.31
N ALA A 292 -14.09 -12.56 -59.93
CA ALA A 292 -14.53 -13.08 -61.21
C ALA A 292 -16.05 -13.26 -61.20
N GLU A 293 -16.71 -12.80 -62.26
CA GLU A 293 -18.15 -12.93 -62.38
C GLU A 293 -18.54 -14.35 -62.02
N PRO A 294 -19.56 -14.54 -61.15
CA PRO A 294 -20.04 -15.88 -60.88
C PRO A 294 -20.61 -16.42 -62.17
N GLN A 295 -19.94 -17.45 -62.71
CA GLN A 295 -20.48 -18.18 -63.88
C GLN A 295 -21.89 -18.69 -63.43
N MET A 296 -22.92 -18.04 -63.99
CA MET A 296 -24.28 -18.49 -63.82
C MET A 296 -24.52 -19.72 -64.70
N SER A 297 -23.90 -20.85 -64.38
CA SER A 297 -24.16 -22.13 -65.00
C SER A 297 -25.11 -23.04 -64.21
N ALA A 298 -25.81 -22.49 -63.20
CA ALA A 298 -26.64 -23.28 -62.28
C ALA A 298 -28.15 -23.20 -62.56
N PHE A 299 -28.59 -22.52 -63.60
CA PHE A 299 -30.03 -22.51 -64.02
C PHE A 299 -30.17 -23.00 -65.47
N SER A 300 -29.89 -24.29 -65.71
CA SER A 300 -30.50 -25.00 -66.80
C SER A 300 -31.86 -25.46 -66.31
N PHE A 301 -32.90 -24.84 -66.81
CA PHE A 301 -34.27 -25.34 -66.63
C PHE A 301 -34.42 -26.63 -67.44
N PRO A 302 -34.85 -27.75 -66.83
CA PRO A 302 -35.28 -28.94 -67.59
C PRO A 302 -36.72 -28.70 -68.00
N GLY A 303 -36.93 -28.39 -69.22
CA GLY A 303 -38.29 -28.30 -69.75
C GLY A 303 -38.28 -27.89 -71.21
N ASP A 304 -38.30 -28.89 -72.09
CA ASP A 304 -39.28 -29.04 -73.17
C ASP A 304 -38.86 -30.19 -74.04
N ALA A 305 -39.33 -31.35 -73.62
CA ALA A 305 -39.61 -32.45 -74.58
C ALA A 305 -41.12 -32.46 -74.76
N MET A 306 -41.60 -32.08 -75.92
CA MET A 306 -42.90 -32.50 -76.44
C MET A 306 -42.84 -32.63 -77.93
N PRO A 307 -43.79 -33.44 -78.45
CA PRO A 307 -43.69 -34.80 -79.00
C PRO A 307 -43.44 -34.79 -80.47
#